data_2ff5a73884344f0ea2a7e05f8c3ef449
#
_entry.id   2ff5a73884344f0ea2a7e05f8c3ef449
#
_cell.length_a   1.000
_cell.length_b   1.000
_cell.length_c   1.000
_cell.angle_alpha   90.00
_cell.angle_beta   90.00
_cell.angle_gamma   90.00
#
_symmetry.space_group_name_H-M   'P 1'
#
loop_
_entity.id
_entity.type
_entity.pdbx_description
1 polymer ?
#
loop_
_entity_poly.entity_id
_entity_poly.type
_entity_poly.pdbx_seq_one_letter_code
_entity_poly.pdbx_strand_id
1 'polypeptide(L)'
;MGENRLLFRSPAICLTVTAALLSLQIPGILALPLEEETSAAAPLTRSLQASPPSNNLDSVTALFAQVAVGGGYTTIFALLNTGDTDLNGRLVLTDAEGNPMKVALSSPPADPGDIPPGAPADSMNILIPRGGTRFIAAEPPGALSDTRTGWARVESTGGRLGGAATFQFVEAGELKTIAGVLAADAVEVATIPVNNDDIQNRYTGYAIANPSATDVNIKIVVLDESGSTVETLILPSLNPLGPGKQIARFLHQDSQRLKFKGSMVLLADTGKRVSVVALVLEQGLLTAIPVIPAKAPHVN
;
A
#
# COMPACT_ATOMS: atom_id res chain seq x y z
N MET A 1 -9.79 -49.12 26.22
CA MET A 1 -8.58 -48.37 25.86
C MET A 1 -8.78 -47.92 24.42
N GLY A 2 -9.23 -46.70 24.21
CA GLY A 2 -9.51 -46.13 22.91
C GLY A 2 -8.87 -44.74 22.85
N GLU A 3 -7.85 -44.61 22.01
CA GLU A 3 -7.17 -43.32 21.76
C GLU A 3 -8.01 -42.44 20.84
N ASN A 4 -8.50 -41.33 21.38
CA ASN A 4 -9.09 -40.25 20.63
C ASN A 4 -7.98 -39.41 20.01
N ARG A 5 -7.72 -39.56 18.71
CA ARG A 5 -6.94 -38.59 17.89
C ARG A 5 -7.82 -37.43 17.51
N LEU A 6 -7.64 -36.28 18.16
CA LEU A 6 -8.18 -35.00 17.77
C LEU A 6 -7.42 -34.49 16.54
N LEU A 7 -8.08 -34.52 15.37
CA LEU A 7 -7.65 -33.90 14.15
C LEU A 7 -7.91 -32.37 14.26
N PHE A 8 -6.87 -31.60 14.52
CA PHE A 8 -6.91 -30.14 14.35
C PHE A 8 -6.96 -29.81 12.85
N ARG A 9 -8.14 -29.51 12.36
CA ARG A 9 -8.32 -28.81 11.09
C ARG A 9 -8.03 -27.33 11.34
N SER A 10 -6.93 -26.81 10.79
CA SER A 10 -6.68 -25.37 10.70
C SER A 10 -7.68 -24.73 9.72
N PRO A 11 -8.49 -23.77 10.15
CA PRO A 11 -9.22 -22.93 9.21
C PRO A 11 -8.24 -21.92 8.59
N ALA A 12 -8.28 -21.78 7.27
CA ALA A 12 -7.66 -20.69 6.56
C ALA A 12 -8.25 -19.36 7.07
N ILE A 13 -7.47 -18.63 7.87
CA ILE A 13 -7.88 -17.33 8.42
C ILE A 13 -7.70 -16.32 7.30
N CYS A 14 -8.82 -16.03 6.62
CA CYS A 14 -8.98 -14.79 5.85
C CYS A 14 -8.80 -13.63 6.81
N LEU A 15 -7.95 -12.65 6.47
CA LEU A 15 -7.55 -11.54 7.32
C LEU A 15 -8.74 -10.60 7.58
N THR A 16 -9.61 -10.96 8.50
CA THR A 16 -10.55 -10.04 9.12
C THR A 16 -9.80 -9.32 10.23
N VAL A 17 -9.45 -8.05 10.01
CA VAL A 17 -8.98 -7.15 11.06
C VAL A 17 -10.20 -6.81 11.92
N THR A 18 -10.50 -7.67 12.89
CA THR A 18 -11.47 -7.35 13.93
C THR A 18 -10.73 -6.53 14.98
N ALA A 19 -10.88 -5.21 14.93
CA ALA A 19 -10.40 -4.30 15.97
C ALA A 19 -11.31 -4.49 17.20
N ALA A 20 -10.78 -5.13 18.25
CA ALA A 20 -11.41 -5.10 19.57
C ALA A 20 -11.17 -3.71 20.18
N LEU A 21 -12.21 -2.89 20.24
CA LEU A 21 -12.20 -1.57 20.88
C LEU A 21 -12.43 -1.73 22.38
N LEU A 22 -11.41 -1.38 23.17
CA LEU A 22 -11.58 -0.97 24.56
C LEU A 22 -11.82 0.56 24.56
N SER A 23 -13.02 0.97 24.95
CA SER A 23 -13.38 2.38 25.10
C SER A 23 -12.67 3.00 26.32
N LEU A 24 -11.72 3.89 26.06
CA LEU A 24 -11.17 4.78 27.09
C LEU A 24 -11.74 6.19 26.85
N GLN A 25 -12.58 6.65 27.77
CA GLN A 25 -13.03 8.05 27.84
C GLN A 25 -11.89 8.91 28.40
N ILE A 26 -11.48 9.93 27.66
CA ILE A 26 -10.57 10.99 28.14
C ILE A 26 -11.37 12.29 28.20
N PRO A 27 -11.45 12.93 29.37
CA PRO A 27 -12.10 14.24 29.50
C PRO A 27 -11.13 15.37 29.18
N GLY A 28 -11.60 16.34 28.40
CA GLY A 28 -11.27 17.76 28.43
C GLY A 28 -9.84 18.17 28.09
N ILE A 29 -9.63 18.70 26.89
CA ILE A 29 -8.48 19.56 26.58
C ILE A 29 -8.97 20.97 26.27
N LEU A 30 -8.51 21.92 27.13
CA LEU A 30 -8.70 23.34 27.02
C LEU A 30 -8.02 23.90 25.77
N ALA A 31 -8.72 24.70 24.99
CA ALA A 31 -8.16 25.42 23.85
C ALA A 31 -7.27 26.58 24.33
N LEU A 32 -6.03 26.63 23.81
CA LEU A 32 -5.15 27.78 23.90
C LEU A 32 -5.21 28.60 22.60
N PRO A 33 -5.09 29.94 22.65
CA PRO A 33 -5.16 30.78 21.45
C PRO A 33 -3.88 30.70 20.63
N LEU A 34 -4.04 30.65 19.31
CA LEU A 34 -2.99 30.73 18.31
C LEU A 34 -2.50 32.18 18.21
N GLU A 35 -1.23 32.43 18.51
CA GLU A 35 -0.54 33.66 18.12
C GLU A 35 -0.02 33.52 16.67
N GLU A 36 -0.35 34.51 15.87
CA GLU A 36 0.01 34.62 14.45
C GLU A 36 1.45 35.17 14.33
N GLU A 37 2.44 34.30 14.13
CA GLU A 37 3.79 34.76 13.73
C GLU A 37 3.92 34.77 12.19
N THR A 38 3.88 35.97 11.62
CA THR A 38 4.25 36.25 10.24
C THR A 38 5.77 36.18 10.08
N SER A 39 6.30 35.04 9.64
CA SER A 39 7.69 34.92 9.22
C SER A 39 7.78 34.86 7.69
N ALA A 40 8.39 35.89 7.09
CA ALA A 40 8.70 35.94 5.69
C ALA A 40 9.79 34.91 5.32
N ALA A 41 9.42 33.86 4.61
CA ALA A 41 10.35 32.88 4.08
C ALA A 41 10.99 33.38 2.78
N ALA A 42 12.33 33.47 2.75
CA ALA A 42 13.12 33.70 1.55
C ALA A 42 13.05 32.51 0.57
N PRO A 43 13.09 32.72 -0.75
CA PRO A 43 12.98 31.64 -1.72
C PRO A 43 14.26 30.79 -1.76
N LEU A 44 14.18 29.52 -1.40
CA LEU A 44 15.23 28.54 -1.61
C LEU A 44 15.20 28.07 -3.08
N THR A 45 15.95 28.77 -3.94
CA THR A 45 16.24 28.30 -5.30
C THR A 45 17.32 27.20 -5.22
N ARG A 46 16.90 25.95 -5.10
CA ARG A 46 17.77 24.79 -5.29
C ARG A 46 17.48 24.20 -6.65
N SER A 47 18.35 24.43 -7.63
CA SER A 47 18.26 23.81 -8.94
C SER A 47 18.48 22.30 -8.79
N LEU A 48 17.42 21.52 -8.90
CA LEU A 48 17.51 20.09 -9.11
C LEU A 48 17.87 19.88 -10.58
N GLN A 49 19.11 19.48 -10.82
CA GLN A 49 19.60 19.10 -12.14
C GLN A 49 18.90 17.79 -12.53
N ALA A 50 17.87 17.90 -13.37
CA ALA A 50 17.18 16.76 -13.93
C ALA A 50 18.07 16.07 -14.96
N SER A 51 18.23 14.76 -14.86
CA SER A 51 18.82 13.94 -15.91
C SER A 51 18.03 14.06 -17.21
N PRO A 52 18.67 14.06 -18.40
CA PRO A 52 17.96 14.24 -19.67
C PRO A 52 16.97 13.09 -19.90
N PRO A 53 15.79 13.38 -20.50
CA PRO A 53 14.81 12.37 -20.80
C PRO A 53 15.33 11.42 -21.88
N SER A 54 15.27 10.13 -21.63
CA SER A 54 15.39 9.12 -22.69
C SER A 54 14.15 9.23 -23.59
N ASN A 55 14.38 9.43 -24.89
CA ASN A 55 13.34 9.55 -25.92
C ASN A 55 12.74 8.18 -26.28
N ASN A 56 12.12 7.51 -25.34
CA ASN A 56 11.18 6.44 -25.62
C ASN A 56 9.81 6.89 -25.10
N LEU A 57 8.79 6.83 -25.96
CA LEU A 57 7.39 6.99 -25.62
C LEU A 57 6.94 5.75 -24.81
N ASP A 58 7.68 5.43 -23.76
CA ASP A 58 7.39 4.31 -22.88
C ASP A 58 6.23 4.73 -21.98
N SER A 59 5.21 3.88 -21.94
CA SER A 59 4.11 4.01 -21.02
C SER A 59 4.65 4.10 -19.59
N VAL A 60 4.46 5.23 -18.94
CA VAL A 60 4.83 5.40 -17.54
C VAL A 60 3.80 4.66 -16.70
N THR A 61 4.26 3.72 -15.90
CA THR A 61 3.39 2.94 -15.02
C THR A 61 3.66 3.30 -13.57
N ALA A 62 2.65 3.83 -12.88
CA ALA A 62 2.70 4.00 -11.43
C ALA A 62 1.98 2.82 -10.76
N LEU A 63 2.62 2.22 -9.76
CA LEU A 63 2.11 1.04 -9.06
C LEU A 63 1.74 1.38 -7.61
N PHE A 64 0.61 0.85 -7.16
CA PHE A 64 0.13 0.93 -5.80
C PHE A 64 -0.07 -0.51 -5.31
N ALA A 65 0.89 -1.06 -4.57
CA ALA A 65 0.91 -2.47 -4.16
C ALA A 65 -0.20 -2.85 -3.17
N GLN A 66 -0.96 -1.87 -2.68
CA GLN A 66 -2.10 -2.08 -1.79
C GLN A 66 -3.27 -1.21 -2.22
N VAL A 67 -4.45 -1.81 -2.24
CA VAL A 67 -5.78 -1.21 -2.29
C VAL A 67 -6.63 -1.92 -1.25
N ALA A 68 -7.43 -1.19 -0.49
CA ALA A 68 -8.37 -1.74 0.48
C ALA A 68 -9.73 -1.05 0.33
N VAL A 69 -10.79 -1.84 0.16
CA VAL A 69 -12.16 -1.36 -0.09
C VAL A 69 -13.16 -2.26 0.62
N GLY A 70 -14.17 -1.68 1.25
CA GLY A 70 -15.18 -2.41 2.04
C GLY A 70 -14.74 -2.65 3.49
N GLY A 71 -15.63 -3.15 4.33
CA GLY A 71 -15.37 -3.32 5.76
C GLY A 71 -14.97 -2.03 6.48
N GLY A 72 -15.46 -0.87 6.01
CA GLY A 72 -15.07 0.46 6.49
C GLY A 72 -13.89 1.09 5.75
N TYR A 73 -13.20 0.37 4.86
CA TYR A 73 -12.09 0.91 4.10
C TYR A 73 -12.51 1.55 2.78
N THR A 74 -11.86 2.69 2.48
CA THR A 74 -11.88 3.39 1.19
C THR A 74 -10.44 3.71 0.81
N THR A 75 -10.09 3.57 -0.48
CA THR A 75 -8.80 4.00 -1.02
C THR A 75 -8.99 5.22 -1.91
N ILE A 76 -8.24 6.29 -1.65
CA ILE A 76 -8.23 7.52 -2.47
C ILE A 76 -6.89 7.64 -3.16
N PHE A 77 -6.90 7.67 -4.50
CA PHE A 77 -5.72 7.95 -5.32
C PHE A 77 -5.62 9.44 -5.57
N ALA A 78 -4.46 10.03 -5.28
CA ALA A 78 -4.07 11.37 -5.69
C ALA A 78 -3.03 11.23 -6.80
N LEU A 79 -3.41 11.56 -8.03
CA LEU A 79 -2.56 11.43 -9.23
C LEU A 79 -2.14 12.81 -9.70
N LEU A 80 -0.84 13.00 -9.95
CA LEU A 80 -0.24 14.29 -10.26
C LEU A 80 0.53 14.19 -11.59
N ASN A 81 0.26 15.10 -12.51
CA ASN A 81 1.05 15.26 -13.72
C ASN A 81 2.10 16.36 -13.52
N THR A 82 3.36 15.97 -13.36
CA THR A 82 4.51 16.89 -13.21
C THR A 82 5.24 17.15 -14.52
N GLY A 83 4.70 16.66 -15.64
CA GLY A 83 5.27 16.82 -16.97
C GLY A 83 4.82 18.10 -17.68
N ASP A 84 5.33 18.29 -18.89
CA ASP A 84 5.10 19.48 -19.72
C ASP A 84 3.92 19.33 -20.69
N THR A 85 3.32 18.15 -20.76
CA THR A 85 2.18 17.82 -21.62
C THR A 85 1.05 17.23 -20.81
N ASP A 86 -0.16 17.21 -21.36
CA ASP A 86 -1.28 16.50 -20.76
C ASP A 86 -0.99 15.00 -20.68
N LEU A 87 -1.42 14.40 -19.59
CA LEU A 87 -1.29 12.98 -19.34
C LEU A 87 -2.63 12.29 -19.62
N ASN A 88 -2.61 11.34 -20.54
CA ASN A 88 -3.71 10.42 -20.79
C ASN A 88 -3.35 9.07 -20.21
N GLY A 89 -4.28 8.44 -19.51
CA GLY A 89 -3.98 7.16 -18.88
C GLY A 89 -5.23 6.39 -18.47
N ARG A 90 -4.97 5.29 -17.81
CA ARG A 90 -5.99 4.40 -17.27
C ARG A 90 -5.55 3.88 -15.91
N LEU A 91 -6.36 4.12 -14.89
CA LEU A 91 -6.26 3.45 -13.60
C LEU A 91 -6.89 2.06 -13.74
N VAL A 92 -6.18 1.01 -13.34
CA VAL A 92 -6.64 -0.39 -13.37
C VAL A 92 -6.48 -0.98 -11.98
N LEU A 93 -7.53 -1.65 -11.47
CA LEU A 93 -7.53 -2.31 -10.17
C LEU A 93 -7.61 -3.83 -10.35
N THR A 94 -6.80 -4.52 -9.56
CA THR A 94 -6.68 -5.98 -9.57
C THR A 94 -6.83 -6.48 -8.13
N ASP A 95 -7.63 -7.53 -7.92
CA ASP A 95 -7.77 -8.15 -6.60
C ASP A 95 -6.53 -8.97 -6.19
N ALA A 96 -6.53 -9.50 -4.97
CA ALA A 96 -5.41 -10.27 -4.45
C ALA A 96 -5.14 -11.56 -5.25
N GLU A 97 -6.15 -12.10 -5.91
CA GLU A 97 -6.07 -13.33 -6.72
C GLU A 97 -5.61 -13.07 -8.16
N GLY A 98 -5.49 -11.79 -8.57
CA GLY A 98 -5.08 -11.39 -9.92
C GLY A 98 -6.23 -11.15 -10.88
N ASN A 99 -7.48 -11.11 -10.40
CA ASN A 99 -8.66 -10.84 -11.22
C ASN A 99 -9.00 -9.34 -11.22
N PRO A 100 -9.79 -8.85 -12.19
CA PRO A 100 -10.31 -7.48 -12.18
C PRO A 100 -11.08 -7.16 -10.90
N MET A 101 -10.66 -6.14 -10.14
CA MET A 101 -11.28 -5.72 -8.89
C MET A 101 -12.35 -4.66 -9.15
N LYS A 102 -13.62 -5.07 -9.23
CA LYS A 102 -14.74 -4.14 -9.46
C LYS A 102 -15.10 -3.39 -8.18
N VAL A 103 -15.04 -2.07 -8.24
CA VAL A 103 -15.36 -1.11 -7.18
C VAL A 103 -16.12 0.09 -7.76
N ALA A 104 -16.75 0.89 -6.93
CA ALA A 104 -17.26 2.18 -7.34
C ALA A 104 -16.08 3.14 -7.46
N LEU A 105 -15.84 3.65 -8.68
CA LEU A 105 -14.80 4.65 -8.94
C LEU A 105 -15.45 6.01 -9.14
N SER A 106 -15.07 6.98 -8.33
CA SER A 106 -15.53 8.36 -8.44
C SER A 106 -14.36 9.34 -8.47
N SER A 107 -14.53 10.48 -9.12
CA SER A 107 -13.55 11.55 -9.10
C SER A 107 -14.06 12.68 -8.20
N PRO A 108 -13.61 12.79 -6.95
CA PRO A 108 -13.92 13.93 -6.10
C PRO A 108 -13.20 15.20 -6.63
N PRO A 109 -13.76 16.45 -6.40
CA PRO A 109 -15.04 16.59 -5.74
C PRO A 109 -16.18 16.70 -6.77
N ALA A 110 -17.02 15.71 -6.87
CA ALA A 110 -18.40 16.05 -7.19
C ALA A 110 -19.00 16.52 -5.88
N ASP A 111 -19.83 17.54 -5.90
CA ASP A 111 -20.56 17.96 -4.72
C ASP A 111 -21.32 16.74 -4.14
N PRO A 112 -21.34 16.60 -2.80
CA PRO A 112 -22.09 15.52 -2.18
C PRO A 112 -23.54 15.57 -2.65
N GLY A 113 -23.93 14.71 -3.56
CA GLY A 113 -25.26 14.65 -4.15
C GLY A 113 -25.31 14.56 -5.68
N ASP A 114 -24.23 14.87 -6.40
CA ASP A 114 -24.27 15.02 -7.87
C ASP A 114 -23.83 13.80 -8.68
N ILE A 115 -23.24 12.77 -8.09
CA ILE A 115 -22.91 11.53 -8.80
C ILE A 115 -23.34 10.35 -7.96
N PRO A 116 -24.33 9.56 -8.44
CA PRO A 116 -24.52 8.24 -7.89
C PRO A 116 -23.19 7.48 -8.06
N PRO A 117 -22.78 6.65 -7.09
CA PRO A 117 -21.58 5.84 -7.23
C PRO A 117 -21.67 5.14 -8.58
N GLY A 118 -20.64 5.35 -9.41
CA GLY A 118 -20.62 4.82 -10.77
C GLY A 118 -20.87 3.33 -10.76
N ALA A 119 -21.34 2.79 -11.89
CA ALA A 119 -21.44 1.34 -12.02
C ALA A 119 -20.12 0.70 -11.64
N PRO A 120 -20.11 -0.46 -10.93
CA PRO A 120 -18.87 -1.11 -10.49
C PRO A 120 -17.92 -1.34 -11.66
N ALA A 121 -16.74 -0.78 -11.60
CA ALA A 121 -15.72 -0.87 -12.63
C ALA A 121 -14.38 -1.30 -12.03
N ASP A 122 -13.57 -2.00 -12.82
CA ASP A 122 -12.20 -2.37 -12.48
C ASP A 122 -11.18 -1.37 -13.02
N SER A 123 -11.63 -0.38 -13.75
CA SER A 123 -10.75 0.62 -14.35
C SER A 123 -11.48 1.92 -14.68
N MET A 124 -10.69 3.01 -14.77
CA MET A 124 -11.17 4.34 -15.12
C MET A 124 -10.15 5.01 -16.06
N ASN A 125 -10.62 5.58 -17.16
CA ASN A 125 -9.78 6.45 -17.99
C ASN A 125 -9.57 7.79 -17.27
N ILE A 126 -8.34 8.28 -17.34
CA ILE A 126 -7.92 9.52 -16.70
C ILE A 126 -7.29 10.46 -17.71
N LEU A 127 -7.62 11.73 -17.56
CA LEU A 127 -6.94 12.85 -18.21
C LEU A 127 -6.50 13.79 -17.11
N ILE A 128 -5.20 14.11 -17.05
CA ILE A 128 -4.64 15.07 -16.10
C ILE A 128 -3.90 16.14 -16.91
N PRO A 129 -4.41 17.38 -16.96
CA PRO A 129 -3.73 18.47 -17.63
C PRO A 129 -2.31 18.66 -17.10
N ARG A 130 -1.45 19.25 -17.90
CA ARG A 130 -0.10 19.66 -17.50
C ARG A 130 -0.13 20.38 -16.15
N GLY A 131 0.68 19.92 -15.17
CA GLY A 131 0.74 20.50 -13.82
C GLY A 131 -0.51 20.23 -12.97
N GLY A 132 -1.47 19.49 -13.50
CA GLY A 132 -2.74 19.20 -12.82
C GLY A 132 -2.67 18.02 -11.87
N THR A 133 -3.74 17.87 -11.09
CA THR A 133 -3.94 16.76 -10.15
C THR A 133 -5.33 16.16 -10.35
N ARG A 134 -5.46 14.86 -10.16
CA ARG A 134 -6.75 14.18 -10.14
C ARG A 134 -6.85 13.29 -8.91
N PHE A 135 -7.97 13.42 -8.19
CA PHE A 135 -8.33 12.53 -7.10
C PHE A 135 -9.35 11.51 -7.60
N ILE A 136 -9.20 10.25 -7.19
CA ILE A 136 -10.13 9.16 -7.54
C ILE A 136 -10.36 8.36 -6.27
N ALA A 137 -11.60 8.27 -5.83
CA ALA A 137 -12.00 7.39 -4.74
C ALA A 137 -12.37 6.01 -5.30
N ALA A 138 -11.87 4.96 -4.64
CA ALA A 138 -12.28 3.58 -4.83
C ALA A 138 -13.07 3.13 -3.60
N GLU A 139 -14.35 2.94 -3.77
CA GLU A 139 -15.32 2.66 -2.71
C GLU A 139 -16.04 1.33 -2.96
N PRO A 140 -16.64 0.71 -1.93
CA PRO A 140 -17.43 -0.49 -2.14
C PRO A 140 -18.63 -0.17 -3.05
N PRO A 141 -18.98 -1.06 -4.01
CA PRO A 141 -20.12 -0.86 -4.91
C PRO A 141 -21.48 -1.10 -4.22
N GLY A 142 -21.54 -0.93 -2.92
CA GLY A 142 -22.69 -1.14 -2.05
C GLY A 142 -22.24 -1.39 -0.62
N ALA A 143 -23.13 -1.79 0.26
CA ALA A 143 -22.79 -2.15 1.64
C ALA A 143 -22.01 -3.47 1.66
N LEU A 144 -20.67 -3.39 1.60
CA LEU A 144 -19.80 -4.55 1.78
C LEU A 144 -19.40 -4.66 3.24
N SER A 145 -19.71 -5.78 3.87
CA SER A 145 -19.27 -6.11 5.23
C SER A 145 -17.80 -6.48 5.30
N ASP A 146 -17.26 -7.06 4.23
CA ASP A 146 -15.90 -7.61 4.20
C ASP A 146 -14.93 -6.69 3.45
N THR A 147 -13.73 -6.58 3.99
CA THR A 147 -12.65 -5.86 3.32
C THR A 147 -12.12 -6.69 2.15
N ARG A 148 -12.09 -6.09 0.98
CA ARG A 148 -11.42 -6.61 -0.20
C ARG A 148 -10.09 -5.90 -0.37
N THR A 149 -9.04 -6.67 -0.63
CA THR A 149 -7.71 -6.16 -0.89
C THR A 149 -7.26 -6.45 -2.31
N GLY A 150 -6.32 -5.70 -2.78
CA GLY A 150 -5.72 -5.84 -4.10
C GLY A 150 -4.68 -4.78 -4.33
N TRP A 151 -4.41 -4.49 -5.58
CA TRP A 151 -3.42 -3.50 -6.00
C TRP A 151 -3.93 -2.71 -7.22
N ALA A 152 -3.27 -1.60 -7.51
CA ALA A 152 -3.62 -0.79 -8.66
C ALA A 152 -2.40 -0.39 -9.47
N ARG A 153 -2.62 -0.12 -10.76
CA ARG A 153 -1.65 0.51 -11.65
C ARG A 153 -2.29 1.62 -12.44
N VAL A 154 -1.51 2.63 -12.75
CA VAL A 154 -1.87 3.66 -13.73
C VAL A 154 -0.92 3.54 -14.91
N GLU A 155 -1.47 3.18 -16.05
CA GLU A 155 -0.78 3.16 -17.34
C GLU A 155 -1.04 4.50 -18.01
N SER A 156 0.00 5.24 -18.40
CA SER A 156 -0.17 6.57 -18.98
C SER A 156 0.78 6.82 -20.13
N THR A 157 0.34 7.71 -21.02
CA THR A 157 1.14 8.27 -22.11
C THR A 157 1.15 9.79 -21.99
N GLY A 158 2.25 10.41 -22.37
CA GLY A 158 2.47 11.84 -22.16
C GLY A 158 2.68 12.18 -20.70
N GLY A 159 3.05 13.41 -20.42
CA GLY A 159 3.25 13.92 -19.06
C GLY A 159 4.32 13.18 -18.25
N ARG A 160 4.29 13.39 -16.95
CA ARG A 160 5.10 12.68 -15.95
C ARG A 160 4.21 12.40 -14.75
N LEU A 161 3.89 11.14 -14.53
CA LEU A 161 2.99 10.70 -13.48
C LEU A 161 3.71 10.59 -12.13
N GLY A 162 3.14 11.23 -11.11
CA GLY A 162 3.37 10.96 -9.69
C GLY A 162 2.06 10.59 -9.03
N GLY A 163 2.10 10.01 -7.84
CA GLY A 163 0.84 9.70 -7.14
C GLY A 163 1.03 9.15 -5.74
N ALA A 164 -0.08 9.18 -5.00
CA ALA A 164 -0.21 8.57 -3.70
C ALA A 164 -1.56 7.86 -3.60
N ALA A 165 -1.63 6.81 -2.79
CA ALA A 165 -2.87 6.18 -2.36
C ALA A 165 -3.04 6.40 -0.86
N THR A 166 -4.21 6.87 -0.44
CA THR A 166 -4.57 7.06 0.96
C THR A 166 -5.63 6.04 1.35
N PHE A 167 -5.36 5.25 2.36
CA PHE A 167 -6.30 4.32 2.97
C PHE A 167 -7.00 5.03 4.12
N GLN A 168 -8.32 5.05 4.10
CA GLN A 168 -9.15 5.56 5.18
C GLN A 168 -9.97 4.40 5.75
N PHE A 169 -9.99 4.27 7.07
CA PHE A 169 -10.87 3.34 7.77
C PHE A 169 -11.86 4.12 8.61
N VAL A 170 -13.14 3.95 8.27
CA VAL A 170 -14.28 4.59 8.95
C VAL A 170 -15.11 3.50 9.62
N GLU A 171 -15.38 3.66 10.91
CA GLU A 171 -16.24 2.78 11.69
C GLU A 171 -17.27 3.61 12.43
N ALA A 172 -18.54 3.21 12.33
CA ALA A 172 -19.67 3.93 12.91
C ALA A 172 -19.74 5.43 12.51
N GLY A 173 -19.29 5.77 11.31
CA GLY A 173 -19.25 7.15 10.79
C GLY A 173 -18.03 7.98 11.26
N GLU A 174 -17.13 7.40 12.04
CA GLU A 174 -15.92 8.07 12.52
C GLU A 174 -14.66 7.57 11.81
N LEU A 175 -13.80 8.48 11.37
CA LEU A 175 -12.49 8.14 10.84
C LEU A 175 -11.61 7.59 11.97
N LYS A 176 -11.25 6.31 11.92
CA LYS A 176 -10.44 5.63 12.94
C LYS A 176 -8.96 5.67 12.62
N THR A 177 -8.61 5.53 11.35
CA THR A 177 -7.21 5.61 10.91
C THR A 177 -7.11 6.04 9.46
N ILE A 178 -5.97 6.62 9.11
CA ILE A 178 -5.63 7.04 7.76
C ILE A 178 -4.13 6.82 7.54
N ALA A 179 -3.77 6.26 6.40
CA ALA A 179 -2.38 6.11 5.98
C ALA A 179 -2.22 6.39 4.49
N GLY A 180 -1.17 7.11 4.13
CA GLY A 180 -0.84 7.42 2.74
C GLY A 180 0.44 6.73 2.30
N VAL A 181 0.44 6.14 1.11
CA VAL A 181 1.59 5.52 0.47
C VAL A 181 1.83 6.14 -0.89
N LEU A 182 3.08 6.32 -1.27
CA LEU A 182 3.43 6.80 -2.60
C LEU A 182 3.31 5.68 -3.63
N ALA A 183 2.99 6.05 -4.86
CA ALA A 183 3.22 5.18 -6.01
C ALA A 183 4.71 4.84 -6.09
N ALA A 184 5.02 3.60 -6.41
CA ALA A 184 6.39 3.11 -6.49
C ALA A 184 6.62 2.36 -7.81
N ASP A 185 7.88 2.31 -8.22
CA ASP A 185 8.31 1.41 -9.29
C ASP A 185 8.40 -0.03 -8.76
N ALA A 186 8.28 -0.99 -9.69
CA ALA A 186 8.57 -2.37 -9.35
C ALA A 186 10.08 -2.57 -9.15
N VAL A 187 10.45 -3.31 -8.12
CA VAL A 187 11.84 -3.54 -7.68
C VAL A 187 12.17 -5.02 -7.60
N GLU A 188 13.44 -5.36 -7.80
CA GLU A 188 13.98 -6.71 -7.61
C GLU A 188 14.30 -6.98 -6.14
N VAL A 189 14.77 -5.96 -5.44
CA VAL A 189 15.12 -6.01 -4.02
C VAL A 189 14.53 -4.82 -3.29
N ALA A 190 13.89 -5.07 -2.17
CA ALA A 190 13.35 -4.04 -1.28
C ALA A 190 13.78 -4.29 0.17
N THR A 191 14.18 -3.25 0.86
CA THR A 191 14.46 -3.29 2.30
C THR A 191 13.43 -2.46 3.05
N ILE A 192 12.90 -3.04 4.14
CA ILE A 192 11.85 -2.45 4.98
C ILE A 192 12.34 -2.48 6.43
N PRO A 193 12.35 -1.34 7.16
CA PRO A 193 12.62 -1.35 8.60
C PRO A 193 11.50 -2.08 9.34
N VAL A 194 11.87 -2.86 10.36
CA VAL A 194 10.93 -3.65 11.18
C VAL A 194 11.02 -3.19 12.62
N ASN A 195 9.85 -2.94 13.22
CA ASN A 195 9.73 -2.64 14.64
C ASN A 195 8.44 -3.25 15.17
N ASN A 196 8.52 -4.53 15.58
CA ASN A 196 7.42 -5.25 16.19
C ASN A 196 7.51 -5.17 17.71
N ASP A 197 6.37 -4.93 18.38
CA ASP A 197 6.23 -4.94 19.83
C ASP A 197 4.79 -5.33 20.18
N ASP A 198 4.58 -6.57 20.61
CA ASP A 198 3.27 -7.13 20.96
C ASP A 198 2.64 -6.46 22.18
N ILE A 199 3.44 -5.95 23.13
CA ILE A 199 2.96 -5.22 24.29
C ILE A 199 2.33 -3.88 23.86
N GLN A 200 2.90 -3.24 22.86
CA GLN A 200 2.40 -1.97 22.29
C GLN A 200 1.41 -2.18 21.13
N ASN A 201 1.05 -3.42 20.80
CA ASN A 201 0.26 -3.74 19.60
C ASN A 201 0.83 -3.05 18.35
N ARG A 202 2.17 -3.06 18.21
CA ARG A 202 2.87 -2.51 17.06
C ARG A 202 3.38 -3.62 16.17
N TYR A 203 2.98 -3.57 14.90
CA TYR A 203 3.33 -4.60 13.93
C TYR A 203 3.69 -4.00 12.59
N THR A 204 4.80 -4.43 12.02
CA THR A 204 5.20 -4.08 10.66
C THR A 204 4.49 -4.99 9.68
N GLY A 205 3.73 -4.38 8.77
CA GLY A 205 3.04 -5.04 7.67
C GLY A 205 3.69 -4.68 6.33
N TYR A 206 3.49 -5.56 5.36
CA TYR A 206 3.92 -5.38 3.99
C TYR A 206 2.85 -5.87 3.00
N ALA A 207 2.81 -5.26 1.83
CA ALA A 207 2.06 -5.79 0.71
C ALA A 207 2.99 -5.88 -0.52
N ILE A 208 2.85 -6.97 -1.26
CA ILE A 208 3.64 -7.27 -2.45
C ILE A 208 2.68 -7.61 -3.57
N ALA A 209 2.80 -6.91 -4.71
CA ALA A 209 2.06 -7.20 -5.93
C ALA A 209 3.01 -7.62 -7.05
N ASN A 210 2.62 -8.63 -7.80
CA ASN A 210 3.31 -9.05 -9.02
C ASN A 210 2.65 -8.40 -10.24
N PRO A 211 3.17 -7.29 -10.78
CA PRO A 211 2.58 -6.61 -11.93
C PRO A 211 2.89 -7.30 -13.26
N SER A 212 3.74 -8.33 -13.27
CA SER A 212 4.17 -9.02 -14.48
C SER A 212 3.19 -10.09 -14.93
N ALA A 213 3.34 -10.54 -16.18
CA ALA A 213 2.57 -11.64 -16.75
C ALA A 213 3.17 -13.04 -16.44
N THR A 214 4.18 -13.11 -15.57
CA THR A 214 4.87 -14.36 -15.22
C THR A 214 4.99 -14.51 -13.72
N ASP A 215 5.11 -15.74 -13.26
CA ASP A 215 5.36 -16.06 -11.85
C ASP A 215 6.66 -15.42 -11.36
N VAL A 216 6.68 -15.08 -10.06
CA VAL A 216 7.89 -14.61 -9.36
C VAL A 216 8.01 -15.35 -8.02
N ASN A 217 9.21 -15.85 -7.70
CA ASN A 217 9.50 -16.36 -6.36
C ASN A 217 10.12 -15.24 -5.53
N ILE A 218 9.73 -15.16 -4.28
CA ILE A 218 10.17 -14.11 -3.36
C ILE A 218 10.67 -14.75 -2.07
N LYS A 219 11.90 -14.43 -1.73
CA LYS A 219 12.51 -14.78 -0.45
C LYS A 219 12.53 -13.56 0.47
N ILE A 220 12.20 -13.74 1.74
CA ILE A 220 12.29 -12.71 2.77
C ILE A 220 13.44 -13.06 3.70
N VAL A 221 14.42 -12.15 3.83
CA VAL A 221 15.52 -12.28 4.78
C VAL A 221 15.31 -11.27 5.90
N VAL A 222 15.24 -11.72 7.13
CA VAL A 222 15.08 -10.89 8.33
C VAL A 222 16.47 -10.66 8.94
N LEU A 223 16.81 -9.39 9.13
CA LEU A 223 18.10 -8.95 9.68
C LEU A 223 17.88 -8.22 11.00
N ASP A 224 18.70 -8.47 12.01
CA ASP A 224 18.72 -7.71 13.25
C ASP A 224 19.30 -6.29 13.07
N GLU A 225 19.36 -5.50 14.15
CA GLU A 225 19.91 -4.14 14.14
C GLU A 225 21.41 -4.09 13.80
N SER A 226 22.14 -5.21 13.92
CA SER A 226 23.55 -5.33 13.49
C SER A 226 23.70 -5.66 12.01
N GLY A 227 22.60 -5.96 11.30
CA GLY A 227 22.58 -6.42 9.92
C GLY A 227 22.84 -7.92 9.77
N SER A 228 22.88 -8.67 10.87
CA SER A 228 23.05 -10.13 10.84
C SER A 228 21.73 -10.81 10.48
N THR A 229 21.79 -11.82 9.59
CA THR A 229 20.63 -12.62 9.23
C THR A 229 20.17 -13.45 10.43
N VAL A 230 18.93 -13.25 10.86
CA VAL A 230 18.31 -13.99 11.96
C VAL A 230 17.28 -15.01 11.49
N GLU A 231 16.75 -14.83 10.27
CA GLU A 231 15.78 -15.73 9.68
C GLU A 231 15.70 -15.55 8.15
N THR A 232 15.36 -16.64 7.47
CA THR A 232 15.02 -16.61 6.04
C THR A 232 13.69 -17.33 5.85
N LEU A 233 12.71 -16.60 5.26
CA LEU A 233 11.37 -17.12 5.03
C LEU A 233 11.19 -17.43 3.54
N ILE A 234 10.73 -18.63 3.25
CA ILE A 234 10.28 -19.08 1.94
C ILE A 234 8.81 -19.48 2.10
N LEU A 235 7.92 -18.55 1.84
CA LEU A 235 6.49 -18.72 2.08
C LEU A 235 5.82 -19.37 0.85
N PRO A 236 4.99 -20.41 1.02
CA PRO A 236 4.26 -21.03 -0.10
C PRO A 236 3.42 -20.03 -0.91
N SER A 237 2.88 -19.00 -0.25
CA SER A 237 2.10 -17.93 -0.89
C SER A 237 2.93 -16.96 -1.75
N LEU A 238 4.25 -16.97 -1.62
CA LEU A 238 5.20 -16.15 -2.38
C LEU A 238 6.10 -16.99 -3.31
N ASN A 239 5.87 -18.31 -3.37
CA ASN A 239 6.73 -19.21 -4.15
C ASN A 239 5.90 -20.28 -4.88
N PRO A 240 5.32 -19.90 -6.05
CA PRO A 240 5.41 -18.59 -6.70
C PRO A 240 4.27 -17.62 -6.34
N LEU A 241 4.53 -16.32 -6.40
CA LEU A 241 3.49 -15.29 -6.52
C LEU A 241 3.11 -15.16 -7.99
N GLY A 242 1.92 -15.63 -8.34
CA GLY A 242 1.44 -15.69 -9.73
C GLY A 242 1.24 -14.32 -10.39
N PRO A 243 1.01 -14.28 -11.71
CA PRO A 243 0.75 -13.07 -12.47
C PRO A 243 -0.44 -12.28 -11.90
N GLY A 244 -0.27 -10.98 -11.71
CA GLY A 244 -1.32 -10.11 -11.18
C GLY A 244 -1.67 -10.32 -9.72
N LYS A 245 -1.14 -11.32 -9.04
CA LYS A 245 -1.47 -11.61 -7.63
C LYS A 245 -0.81 -10.62 -6.68
N GLN A 246 -1.47 -10.45 -5.53
CA GLN A 246 -1.01 -9.61 -4.43
C GLN A 246 -1.13 -10.38 -3.11
N ILE A 247 -0.25 -10.10 -2.18
CA ILE A 247 -0.33 -10.55 -0.80
C ILE A 247 -0.10 -9.37 0.13
N ALA A 248 -0.89 -9.28 1.22
CA ALA A 248 -0.71 -8.32 2.28
C ALA A 248 -0.71 -9.04 3.63
N ARG A 249 0.35 -8.85 4.43
CA ARG A 249 0.56 -9.55 5.69
C ARG A 249 1.32 -8.68 6.68
N PHE A 250 1.23 -9.05 7.96
CA PHE A 250 2.15 -8.58 8.97
C PHE A 250 3.29 -9.58 9.15
N LEU A 251 4.52 -9.10 9.35
CA LEU A 251 5.68 -9.97 9.49
C LEU A 251 5.51 -11.02 10.60
N HIS A 252 4.85 -10.69 11.71
CA HIS A 252 4.63 -11.64 12.81
C HIS A 252 3.70 -12.81 12.44
N GLN A 253 2.95 -12.75 11.34
CA GLN A 253 2.13 -13.85 10.82
C GLN A 253 2.98 -14.91 10.10
N ASP A 254 4.15 -14.53 9.61
CA ASP A 254 5.06 -15.38 8.85
C ASP A 254 6.30 -15.78 9.65
N SER A 255 6.70 -14.91 10.56
CA SER A 255 7.84 -15.06 11.47
C SER A 255 7.33 -14.89 12.90
N GLN A 256 7.57 -15.80 13.78
CA GLN A 256 7.10 -15.74 15.18
C GLN A 256 7.80 -14.63 16.02
N ARG A 257 8.24 -13.55 15.37
CA ARG A 257 8.97 -12.44 15.98
C ARG A 257 8.03 -11.34 16.43
N LEU A 258 7.33 -11.60 17.55
CA LEU A 258 6.36 -10.65 18.13
C LEU A 258 7.05 -9.40 18.71
N LYS A 259 8.28 -9.55 19.23
CA LYS A 259 9.11 -8.46 19.72
C LYS A 259 10.44 -8.47 18.96
N PHE A 260 10.59 -7.53 18.02
CA PHE A 260 11.75 -7.54 17.13
C PHE A 260 12.01 -6.14 16.54
N LYS A 261 13.29 -5.77 16.49
CA LYS A 261 13.79 -4.59 15.78
C LYS A 261 14.87 -4.98 14.81
N GLY A 262 14.83 -4.38 13.62
CA GLY A 262 15.78 -4.68 12.56
C GLY A 262 15.22 -4.31 11.20
N SER A 263 15.43 -5.16 10.22
CA SER A 263 14.90 -4.97 8.87
C SER A 263 14.49 -6.30 8.24
N MET A 264 13.66 -6.23 7.20
CA MET A 264 13.42 -7.34 6.29
C MET A 264 13.82 -6.95 4.87
N VAL A 265 14.46 -7.87 4.15
CA VAL A 265 14.86 -7.72 2.76
C VAL A 265 14.02 -8.68 1.93
N LEU A 266 13.25 -8.13 1.00
CA LEU A 266 12.49 -8.87 0.00
C LEU A 266 13.36 -9.05 -1.22
N LEU A 267 13.53 -10.29 -1.68
CA LEU A 267 14.37 -10.66 -2.82
C LEU A 267 13.49 -11.38 -3.83
N ALA A 268 13.18 -10.76 -4.94
CA ALA A 268 12.55 -11.42 -6.08
C ALA A 268 13.62 -12.20 -6.89
N ASP A 269 13.18 -13.17 -7.68
CA ASP A 269 14.06 -13.85 -8.64
C ASP A 269 14.78 -12.84 -9.53
N THR A 270 16.02 -13.17 -9.94
CA THR A 270 16.85 -12.34 -10.82
C THR A 270 16.11 -11.93 -12.08
N GLY A 271 16.07 -10.62 -12.32
CA GLY A 271 15.39 -10.02 -13.48
C GLY A 271 13.86 -9.95 -13.33
N LYS A 272 13.30 -10.38 -12.21
CA LYS A 272 11.88 -10.22 -11.86
C LYS A 272 11.70 -9.05 -10.90
N ARG A 273 10.56 -8.37 -11.02
CA ARG A 273 10.28 -7.18 -10.20
C ARG A 273 8.88 -7.24 -9.63
N VAL A 274 8.74 -6.76 -8.40
CA VAL A 274 7.49 -6.66 -7.66
C VAL A 274 7.28 -5.26 -7.14
N SER A 275 6.03 -4.83 -7.02
CA SER A 275 5.69 -3.60 -6.32
C SER A 275 5.49 -3.90 -4.83
N VAL A 276 6.04 -3.05 -3.97
CA VAL A 276 6.05 -3.27 -2.52
C VAL A 276 5.62 -2.00 -1.79
N VAL A 277 4.81 -2.16 -0.77
CA VAL A 277 4.47 -1.11 0.21
C VAL A 277 4.60 -1.67 1.62
N ALA A 278 4.93 -0.82 2.58
CA ALA A 278 5.03 -1.19 3.98
C ALA A 278 4.30 -0.21 4.88
N LEU A 279 3.67 -0.74 5.93
CA LEU A 279 2.88 -0.02 6.90
C LEU A 279 3.25 -0.49 8.32
N VAL A 280 3.09 0.37 9.30
CA VAL A 280 3.05 -0.01 10.70
C VAL A 280 1.62 0.17 11.20
N LEU A 281 1.11 -0.87 11.84
CA LEU A 281 -0.08 -0.81 12.67
C LEU A 281 0.38 -0.67 14.12
N GLU A 282 -0.06 0.38 14.82
CA GLU A 282 0.20 0.60 16.23
C GLU A 282 -1.07 1.07 16.92
N GLN A 283 -1.56 0.29 17.89
CA GLN A 283 -2.78 0.61 18.66
C GLN A 283 -4.00 0.96 17.78
N GLY A 284 -4.14 0.29 16.63
CA GLY A 284 -5.22 0.53 15.68
C GLY A 284 -4.95 1.64 14.66
N LEU A 285 -3.85 2.39 14.79
CA LEU A 285 -3.45 3.44 13.85
C LEU A 285 -2.50 2.88 12.80
N LEU A 286 -2.74 3.23 11.53
CA LEU A 286 -1.87 2.87 10.42
C LEU A 286 -0.96 4.05 10.05
N THR A 287 0.30 3.76 9.74
CA THR A 287 1.22 4.71 9.13
C THR A 287 2.08 4.02 8.07
N ALA A 288 2.40 4.75 7.00
CA ALA A 288 3.35 4.26 6.01
C ALA A 288 4.78 4.33 6.54
N ILE A 289 5.57 3.33 6.18
CA ILE A 289 7.02 3.33 6.41
C ILE A 289 7.75 3.16 5.07
N PRO A 290 8.99 3.65 4.96
CA PRO A 290 9.70 3.61 3.69
C PRO A 290 10.01 2.18 3.26
N VAL A 291 9.80 1.92 1.97
CA VAL A 291 10.36 0.78 1.26
C VAL A 291 11.54 1.28 0.46
N ILE A 292 12.73 0.77 0.74
CA ILE A 292 13.98 1.24 0.13
C ILE A 292 14.41 0.24 -0.93
N PRO A 293 14.37 0.60 -2.23
CA PRO A 293 14.96 -0.23 -3.27
C PRO A 293 16.44 -0.44 -2.99
N ALA A 294 16.90 -1.67 -3.09
CA ALA A 294 18.29 -2.03 -2.88
C ALA A 294 18.82 -2.80 -4.10
N LYS A 295 20.12 -2.85 -4.25
CA LYS A 295 20.77 -3.83 -5.13
C LYS A 295 20.80 -5.18 -4.40
N ALA A 296 20.66 -6.27 -5.15
CA ALA A 296 20.86 -7.59 -4.56
C ALA A 296 22.17 -7.63 -3.80
N PRO A 297 22.19 -8.07 -2.54
CA PRO A 297 23.45 -8.23 -1.83
C PRO A 297 24.35 -9.17 -2.63
N HIS A 298 25.60 -8.80 -2.85
CA HIS A 298 26.57 -9.72 -3.39
C HIS A 298 26.70 -10.86 -2.37
N VAL A 299 26.10 -12.00 -2.66
CA VAL A 299 26.33 -13.23 -1.89
C VAL A 299 27.74 -13.70 -2.29
N ASN A 300 28.71 -13.44 -1.42
CA ASN A 300 30.04 -14.03 -1.54
C ASN A 300 30.01 -15.52 -1.16
#